data_d03024d3639d3c2598f14d0589e6fa42
#
_entry.id   d03024d3639d3c2598f14d0589e6fa42
#
_cell.length_a   1.000
_cell.length_b   1.000
_cell.length_c   1.000
_cell.angle_alpha   90.00
_cell.angle_beta   90.00
_cell.angle_gamma   90.00
#
_symmetry.space_group_name_H-M   'P 1'
#
loop_
_entity.id
_entity.type
_entity.pdbx_description
1 polymer ?
#
loop_
_entity_poly.entity_id
_entity_poly.type
_entity_poly.pdbx_seq_one_letter_code
_entity_poly.pdbx_strand_id
1 'polypeptide(L)'
;MVWEEKIKEISLKDLKSPFFVHQKRYRKITGYEYEGMKFYLKEYFDNFDEVKREWENLKFLYEKGFPVPKPLFIKEEKEKIVIGMEALRGTPLSEILKKSDSEDKYLKALSLLLGKLHKENLFHQDCYLNHFYWDEETKRLSFLDVARIKNTKVFSFYYQVKDLAQLGYSFEEYLGEKGPHYFQNFLKFYEELTGRLSPLQKILLKFKISRIRFRTLKRKNEGKPL
;
A
#
# COMPACT_ATOMS: atom_id res chain seq x y z
N MET A 1 21.75 22.16 7.88
CA MET A 1 21.77 20.79 7.30
C MET A 1 20.35 20.27 7.36
N VAL A 2 19.78 19.96 6.20
CA VAL A 2 18.40 19.46 6.14
C VAL A 2 18.38 18.09 6.82
N TRP A 3 17.33 17.79 7.58
CA TRP A 3 17.18 16.54 8.34
C TRP A 3 17.42 15.27 7.48
N GLU A 4 17.02 15.32 6.21
CA GLU A 4 17.25 14.25 5.21
C GLU A 4 18.74 13.97 4.93
N GLU A 5 19.59 15.01 4.92
CA GLU A 5 21.05 14.85 4.75
C GLU A 5 21.65 14.22 6.01
N LYS A 6 21.17 14.62 7.19
CA LYS A 6 21.61 13.99 8.44
C LYS A 6 21.33 12.49 8.46
N ILE A 7 20.13 12.03 8.06
CA ILE A 7 19.80 10.60 8.06
C ILE A 7 20.62 9.81 7.04
N LYS A 8 20.94 10.40 5.87
CA LYS A 8 21.84 9.75 4.91
C LYS A 8 23.22 9.46 5.47
N GLU A 9 23.71 10.34 6.33
CA GLU A 9 25.06 10.29 6.91
C GLU A 9 25.10 9.51 8.21
N ILE A 10 23.95 9.29 8.89
CA ILE A 10 23.91 8.52 10.13
C ILE A 10 24.39 7.10 9.85
N SER A 11 25.46 6.73 10.50
CA SER A 11 25.85 5.33 10.58
C SER A 11 24.70 4.55 11.24
N LEU A 12 24.32 3.40 10.68
CA LEU A 12 23.34 2.50 11.32
C LEU A 12 23.73 2.14 12.76
N LYS A 13 25.02 2.32 13.12
CA LYS A 13 25.57 2.10 14.47
C LYS A 13 25.15 3.19 15.47
N ASP A 14 24.82 4.37 15.00
CA ASP A 14 24.43 5.52 15.84
C ASP A 14 22.93 5.56 16.12
N LEU A 15 22.15 4.71 15.45
CA LEU A 15 20.73 4.57 15.68
C LEU A 15 20.47 3.75 16.96
N LYS A 16 19.60 4.28 17.82
CA LYS A 16 19.10 3.56 19.01
C LYS A 16 18.41 2.25 18.59
N SER A 17 18.10 1.40 19.55
CA SER A 17 17.36 0.16 19.32
C SER A 17 16.12 0.40 18.43
N PRO A 18 15.89 -0.41 17.40
CA PRO A 18 14.76 -0.26 16.52
C PRO A 18 13.44 -0.51 17.26
N PHE A 19 12.41 0.27 16.97
CA PHE A 19 11.07 0.02 17.49
C PHE A 19 10.31 -1.04 16.68
N PHE A 20 10.80 -1.38 15.48
CA PHE A 20 10.21 -2.38 14.60
C PHE A 20 11.30 -3.11 13.82
N VAL A 21 11.18 -4.43 13.72
CA VAL A 21 12.02 -5.27 12.86
C VAL A 21 11.15 -6.34 12.20
N HIS A 22 11.19 -6.40 10.88
CA HIS A 22 10.58 -7.47 10.09
C HIS A 22 11.58 -7.96 9.05
N GLN A 23 11.88 -9.26 9.06
CA GLN A 23 12.87 -9.85 8.18
C GLN A 23 12.29 -11.01 7.38
N LYS A 24 12.50 -10.97 6.08
CA LYS A 24 12.32 -12.09 5.14
C LYS A 24 13.68 -12.44 4.52
N ARG A 25 13.78 -13.56 3.82
CA ARG A 25 15.04 -14.03 3.20
C ARG A 25 15.73 -12.96 2.35
N TYR A 26 14.97 -12.17 1.60
CA TYR A 26 15.48 -11.19 0.63
C TYR A 26 15.33 -9.72 1.06
N ARG A 27 14.66 -9.47 2.20
CA ARG A 27 14.34 -8.11 2.65
C ARG A 27 14.29 -8.01 4.17
N LYS A 28 14.87 -6.95 4.71
CA LYS A 28 14.71 -6.54 6.11
C LYS A 28 14.10 -5.14 6.17
N ILE A 29 13.10 -4.96 7.03
CA ILE A 29 12.50 -3.66 7.31
C ILE A 29 12.76 -3.35 8.77
N THR A 30 13.34 -2.19 9.04
CA THR A 30 13.67 -1.75 10.39
C THR A 30 13.13 -0.34 10.61
N GLY A 31 12.37 -0.16 11.70
CA GLY A 31 11.85 1.15 12.09
C GLY A 31 12.71 1.78 13.17
N TYR A 32 13.09 3.04 12.98
CA TYR A 32 13.87 3.83 13.91
C TYR A 32 13.19 5.15 14.24
N GLU A 33 13.55 5.68 15.40
CA GLU A 33 13.22 7.05 15.79
C GLU A 33 14.51 7.82 16.02
N TYR A 34 14.63 8.99 15.38
CA TYR A 34 15.75 9.88 15.51
C TYR A 34 15.28 11.34 15.56
N GLU A 35 15.71 12.09 16.58
CA GLU A 35 15.28 13.49 16.81
C GLU A 35 13.73 13.68 16.77
N GLY A 36 12.97 12.71 17.30
CA GLY A 36 11.51 12.74 17.32
C GLY A 36 10.82 12.34 16.01
N MET A 37 11.58 12.02 14.97
CA MET A 37 11.03 11.57 13.70
C MET A 37 11.16 10.06 13.53
N LYS A 38 10.06 9.42 13.17
CA LYS A 38 10.04 7.98 12.89
C LYS A 38 10.23 7.73 11.40
N PHE A 39 11.06 6.76 11.07
CA PHE A 39 11.34 6.36 9.70
C PHE A 39 11.61 4.87 9.59
N TYR A 40 11.46 4.35 8.38
CA TYR A 40 11.78 2.97 8.06
C TYR A 40 12.95 2.88 7.10
N LEU A 41 13.80 1.90 7.35
CA LEU A 41 14.83 1.43 6.42
C LEU A 41 14.35 0.09 5.84
N LYS A 42 14.26 0.02 4.53
CA LYS A 42 14.05 -1.24 3.80
C LYS A 42 15.38 -1.64 3.16
N GLU A 43 15.98 -2.70 3.67
CA GLU A 43 17.21 -3.29 3.13
C GLU A 43 16.83 -4.47 2.23
N TYR A 44 17.29 -4.48 1.01
CA TYR A 44 17.04 -5.52 0.03
C TYR A 44 18.35 -6.19 -0.36
N PHE A 45 18.37 -7.52 -0.31
CA PHE A 45 19.53 -8.37 -0.60
C PHE A 45 19.42 -9.08 -1.96
N ASP A 46 18.30 -8.85 -2.68
CA ASP A 46 18.00 -9.41 -4.00
C ASP A 46 16.96 -8.55 -4.71
N ASN A 47 16.71 -8.80 -6.00
CA ASN A 47 15.71 -8.10 -6.82
C ASN A 47 15.91 -6.58 -6.93
N PHE A 48 17.14 -6.13 -7.13
CA PHE A 48 17.52 -4.72 -7.11
C PHE A 48 16.75 -3.86 -8.12
N ASP A 49 16.33 -4.40 -9.26
CA ASP A 49 15.48 -3.69 -10.22
C ASP A 49 14.08 -3.40 -9.66
N GLU A 50 13.51 -4.29 -8.85
CA GLU A 50 12.24 -4.06 -8.17
C GLU A 50 12.39 -2.96 -7.11
N VAL A 51 13.52 -2.92 -6.41
CA VAL A 51 13.84 -1.91 -5.40
C VAL A 51 13.98 -0.52 -6.02
N LYS A 52 14.74 -0.41 -7.12
CA LYS A 52 14.89 0.85 -7.86
C LYS A 52 13.53 1.36 -8.35
N ARG A 53 12.69 0.46 -8.86
CA ARG A 53 11.33 0.79 -9.29
C ARG A 53 10.44 1.22 -8.11
N GLU A 54 10.55 0.59 -6.93
CA GLU A 54 9.84 1.03 -5.72
C GLU A 54 10.25 2.46 -5.34
N TRP A 55 11.53 2.75 -5.37
CA TRP A 55 12.06 4.09 -5.09
C TRP A 55 11.55 5.14 -6.08
N GLU A 56 11.65 4.88 -7.38
CA GLU A 56 11.17 5.79 -8.41
C GLU A 56 9.65 6.02 -8.32
N ASN A 57 8.86 4.98 -8.08
CA ASN A 57 7.43 5.09 -7.86
C ASN A 57 7.12 5.93 -6.61
N LEU A 58 7.84 5.72 -5.52
CA LEU A 58 7.65 6.46 -4.27
C LEU A 58 7.93 7.96 -4.47
N LYS A 59 9.05 8.31 -5.09
CA LYS A 59 9.39 9.69 -5.45
C LYS A 59 8.33 10.33 -6.33
N PHE A 60 8.00 9.68 -7.43
CA PHE A 60 7.02 10.16 -8.39
C PHE A 60 5.66 10.44 -7.74
N LEU A 61 5.17 9.54 -6.90
CA LEU A 61 3.89 9.71 -6.22
C LEU A 61 3.96 10.84 -5.19
N TYR A 62 5.05 10.93 -4.45
CA TYR A 62 5.26 11.99 -3.46
C TYR A 62 5.32 13.37 -4.14
N GLU A 63 6.08 13.52 -5.21
CA GLU A 63 6.20 14.75 -6.01
C GLU A 63 4.86 15.18 -6.66
N LYS A 64 4.02 14.21 -7.01
CA LYS A 64 2.64 14.45 -7.46
C LYS A 64 1.65 14.80 -6.34
N GLY A 65 2.08 14.81 -5.09
CA GLY A 65 1.23 15.10 -3.94
C GLY A 65 0.27 13.98 -3.56
N PHE A 66 0.58 12.73 -3.92
CA PHE A 66 -0.13 11.59 -3.38
C PHE A 66 0.30 11.32 -1.92
N PRO A 67 -0.62 10.86 -1.07
CA PRO A 67 -0.35 10.62 0.35
C PRO A 67 0.42 9.29 0.55
N VAL A 68 1.69 9.29 0.19
CA VAL A 68 2.65 8.19 0.38
C VAL A 68 3.73 8.60 1.39
N PRO A 69 4.51 7.65 1.95
CA PRO A 69 5.68 7.98 2.77
C PRO A 69 6.59 8.97 2.05
N LYS A 70 7.12 9.97 2.78
CA LYS A 70 8.14 10.85 2.23
C LYS A 70 9.41 10.04 1.94
N PRO A 71 9.91 10.03 0.69
CA PRO A 71 11.18 9.40 0.36
C PRO A 71 12.33 10.20 0.98
N LEU A 72 13.25 9.52 1.69
CA LEU A 72 14.37 10.17 2.35
C LEU A 72 15.66 9.98 1.55
N PHE A 73 16.01 8.72 1.25
CA PHE A 73 17.17 8.40 0.45
C PHE A 73 17.11 6.98 -0.12
N ILE A 74 17.92 6.73 -1.15
CA ILE A 74 18.33 5.42 -1.62
C ILE A 74 19.86 5.33 -1.54
N LYS A 75 20.37 4.20 -1.06
CA LYS A 75 21.80 3.92 -0.97
C LYS A 75 22.08 2.53 -1.53
N GLU A 76 22.95 2.48 -2.54
CA GLU A 76 23.41 1.22 -3.13
C GLU A 76 24.73 0.82 -2.46
N GLU A 77 24.79 -0.39 -1.92
CA GLU A 77 25.98 -1.02 -1.36
C GLU A 77 26.28 -2.29 -2.18
N LYS A 78 27.47 -2.90 -1.98
CA LYS A 78 27.88 -4.07 -2.80
C LYS A 78 26.87 -5.22 -2.82
N GLU A 79 26.24 -5.50 -1.67
CA GLU A 79 25.39 -6.67 -1.46
C GLU A 79 23.93 -6.32 -1.15
N LYS A 80 23.60 -5.04 -1.08
CA LYS A 80 22.25 -4.60 -0.75
C LYS A 80 21.95 -3.19 -1.26
N ILE A 81 20.66 -2.93 -1.43
CA ILE A 81 20.13 -1.57 -1.61
C ILE A 81 19.28 -1.22 -0.39
N VAL A 82 19.46 -0.02 0.13
CA VAL A 82 18.72 0.50 1.27
C VAL A 82 17.85 1.67 0.82
N ILE A 83 16.55 1.61 1.11
CA ILE A 83 15.62 2.73 0.94
C ILE A 83 15.24 3.24 2.32
N GLY A 84 15.42 4.54 2.54
CA GLY A 84 14.93 5.26 3.70
C GLY A 84 13.65 6.02 3.37
N MET A 85 12.63 5.89 4.23
CA MET A 85 11.37 6.61 4.09
C MET A 85 10.80 7.00 5.45
N GLU A 86 10.11 8.14 5.52
CA GLU A 86 9.40 8.56 6.73
C GLU A 86 8.28 7.57 7.08
N ALA A 87 8.06 7.34 8.37
CA ALA A 87 6.97 6.47 8.80
C ALA A 87 5.61 7.14 8.53
N LEU A 88 4.68 6.39 7.94
CA LEU A 88 3.29 6.83 7.89
C LEU A 88 2.71 6.90 9.31
N ARG A 89 1.96 7.95 9.56
CA ARG A 89 1.11 8.05 10.76
C ARG A 89 -0.18 7.29 10.54
N GLY A 90 -0.79 6.90 11.66
CA GLY A 90 -2.11 6.31 11.66
C GLY A 90 -2.15 4.80 11.75
N THR A 91 -3.36 4.26 11.56
CA THR A 91 -3.68 2.84 11.74
C THR A 91 -4.14 2.25 10.41
N PRO A 92 -3.76 1.00 10.09
CA PRO A 92 -4.24 0.32 8.89
C PRO A 92 -5.77 0.25 8.84
N LEU A 93 -6.37 0.49 7.68
CA LEU A 93 -7.82 0.37 7.50
C LEU A 93 -8.34 -1.03 7.83
N SER A 94 -7.54 -2.07 7.59
CA SER A 94 -7.87 -3.45 7.98
C SER A 94 -8.12 -3.62 9.48
N GLU A 95 -7.47 -2.81 10.32
CA GLU A 95 -7.67 -2.84 11.79
C GLU A 95 -8.83 -1.93 12.22
N ILE A 96 -8.92 -0.75 11.63
CA ILE A 96 -9.97 0.21 11.97
C ILE A 96 -11.34 -0.35 11.63
N LEU A 97 -11.53 -0.87 10.42
CA LEU A 97 -12.82 -1.38 9.95
C LEU A 97 -13.29 -2.63 10.70
N LYS A 98 -12.37 -3.38 11.32
CA LYS A 98 -12.74 -4.49 12.23
C LYS A 98 -13.49 -4.01 13.48
N LYS A 99 -13.12 -2.83 13.98
CA LYS A 99 -13.55 -2.30 15.28
C LYS A 99 -14.60 -1.18 15.14
N SER A 100 -14.77 -0.64 13.94
CA SER A 100 -15.63 0.52 13.70
C SER A 100 -17.06 0.08 13.39
N ASP A 101 -18.02 0.80 13.99
CA ASP A 101 -19.43 0.70 13.66
C ASP A 101 -19.88 1.79 12.66
N SER A 102 -18.94 2.68 12.26
CA SER A 102 -19.15 3.77 11.30
C SER A 102 -18.06 3.75 10.24
N GLU A 103 -18.31 3.01 9.16
CA GLU A 103 -17.34 2.78 8.10
C GLU A 103 -17.31 3.88 7.01
N ASP A 104 -18.39 4.62 6.82
CA ASP A 104 -18.61 5.51 5.67
C ASP A 104 -17.48 6.50 5.43
N LYS A 105 -16.95 7.14 6.49
CA LYS A 105 -15.86 8.12 6.35
C LYS A 105 -14.60 7.49 5.77
N TYR A 106 -14.29 6.26 6.17
CA TYR A 106 -13.11 5.53 5.72
C TYR A 106 -13.28 5.01 4.29
N LEU A 107 -14.48 4.49 3.98
CA LEU A 107 -14.80 4.00 2.63
C LEU A 107 -14.84 5.15 1.62
N LYS A 108 -15.39 6.31 1.98
CA LYS A 108 -15.35 7.52 1.15
C LYS A 108 -13.91 7.99 0.91
N ALA A 109 -13.08 8.07 1.94
CA ALA A 109 -11.69 8.46 1.81
C ALA A 109 -10.90 7.49 0.90
N LEU A 110 -11.12 6.18 1.06
CA LEU A 110 -10.51 5.15 0.22
C LEU A 110 -10.97 5.27 -1.24
N SER A 111 -12.26 5.51 -1.46
CA SER A 111 -12.84 5.71 -2.79
C SER A 111 -12.26 6.95 -3.48
N LEU A 112 -12.13 8.06 -2.75
CA LEU A 112 -11.51 9.29 -3.25
C LEU A 112 -10.06 9.06 -3.66
N LEU A 113 -9.26 8.42 -2.80
CA LEU A 113 -7.85 8.15 -3.06
C LEU A 113 -7.67 7.22 -4.26
N LEU A 114 -8.37 6.08 -4.28
CA LEU A 114 -8.24 5.12 -5.37
C LEU A 114 -8.83 5.65 -6.68
N GLY A 115 -9.95 6.39 -6.60
CA GLY A 115 -10.54 7.08 -7.74
C GLY A 115 -9.60 8.12 -8.35
N LYS A 116 -8.87 8.88 -7.53
CA LYS A 116 -7.84 9.83 -7.99
C LYS A 116 -6.70 9.10 -8.70
N LEU A 117 -6.16 8.03 -8.12
CA LEU A 117 -5.12 7.21 -8.75
C LEU A 117 -5.57 6.72 -10.14
N HIS A 118 -6.74 6.10 -10.22
CA HIS A 118 -7.24 5.52 -11.47
C HIS A 118 -7.55 6.58 -12.55
N LYS A 119 -8.06 7.75 -12.16
CA LYS A 119 -8.25 8.88 -13.10
C LYS A 119 -6.94 9.39 -13.69
N GLU A 120 -5.85 9.31 -12.94
CA GLU A 120 -4.50 9.65 -13.41
C GLU A 120 -3.80 8.48 -14.12
N ASN A 121 -4.51 7.36 -14.39
CA ASN A 121 -3.97 6.12 -14.97
C ASN A 121 -2.85 5.49 -14.13
N LEU A 122 -2.93 5.67 -12.82
CA LEU A 122 -2.07 5.03 -11.82
C LEU A 122 -2.81 3.89 -11.17
N PHE A 123 -2.20 2.70 -11.12
CA PHE A 123 -2.82 1.49 -10.58
C PHE A 123 -1.89 0.87 -9.56
N HIS A 124 -2.40 0.61 -8.36
CA HIS A 124 -1.59 0.18 -7.21
C HIS A 124 -0.99 -1.22 -7.40
N GLN A 125 -1.76 -2.14 -7.95
CA GLN A 125 -1.40 -3.52 -8.28
C GLN A 125 -1.03 -4.42 -7.09
N ASP A 126 -1.12 -3.88 -5.87
CA ASP A 126 -1.04 -4.57 -4.58
C ASP A 126 -2.03 -3.94 -3.58
N CYS A 127 -3.28 -3.77 -4.04
CA CYS A 127 -4.32 -2.96 -3.43
C CYS A 127 -5.06 -3.75 -2.32
N TYR A 128 -4.47 -3.83 -1.11
CA TYR A 128 -5.03 -4.50 0.06
C TYR A 128 -5.27 -3.50 1.20
N LEU A 129 -6.29 -3.74 2.04
CA LEU A 129 -6.70 -2.83 3.12
C LEU A 129 -5.59 -2.49 4.11
N ASN A 130 -4.67 -3.41 4.37
CA ASN A 130 -3.53 -3.21 5.26
C ASN A 130 -2.45 -2.28 4.70
N HIS A 131 -2.54 -1.91 3.41
CA HIS A 131 -1.64 -0.94 2.79
C HIS A 131 -2.16 0.51 2.86
N PHE A 132 -3.38 0.72 3.37
CA PHE A 132 -3.98 2.04 3.54
C PHE A 132 -4.05 2.40 5.01
N TYR A 133 -3.53 3.57 5.38
CA TYR A 133 -3.38 4.05 6.76
C TYR A 133 -4.19 5.30 6.97
N TRP A 134 -5.06 5.28 7.96
CA TRP A 134 -5.85 6.43 8.37
C TRP A 134 -5.22 7.12 9.56
N ASP A 135 -4.92 8.40 9.40
CA ASP A 135 -4.48 9.27 10.48
C ASP A 135 -5.70 9.99 11.08
N GLU A 136 -6.00 9.67 12.33
CA GLU A 136 -7.16 10.23 13.03
C GLU A 136 -6.97 11.71 13.42
N GLU A 137 -5.73 12.19 13.55
CA GLU A 137 -5.44 13.60 13.85
C GLU A 137 -5.67 14.48 12.63
N THR A 138 -5.09 14.11 11.50
CA THR A 138 -5.17 14.88 10.26
C THR A 138 -6.39 14.53 9.40
N LYS A 139 -7.15 13.48 9.75
CA LYS A 139 -8.26 12.91 8.95
C LYS A 139 -7.86 12.58 7.51
N ARG A 140 -6.64 12.11 7.33
CA ARG A 140 -6.07 11.78 6.02
C ARG A 140 -5.82 10.29 5.87
N LEU A 141 -6.06 9.81 4.66
CA LEU A 141 -5.72 8.45 4.26
C LEU A 141 -4.43 8.49 3.44
N SER A 142 -3.47 7.66 3.85
CA SER A 142 -2.19 7.46 3.15
C SER A 142 -2.05 6.00 2.73
N PHE A 143 -1.12 5.71 1.81
CA PHE A 143 -0.87 4.33 1.38
C PHE A 143 0.61 4.04 1.21
N LEU A 144 0.95 2.76 1.25
CA LEU A 144 2.32 2.25 1.10
C LEU A 144 2.39 1.06 0.14
N ASP A 145 3.58 0.49 -0.01
CA ASP A 145 3.89 -0.66 -0.89
C ASP A 145 3.66 -0.35 -2.37
N VAL A 146 4.39 0.67 -2.85
CA VAL A 146 4.24 1.24 -4.19
C VAL A 146 5.12 0.56 -5.25
N ALA A 147 5.82 -0.53 -4.91
CA ALA A 147 6.73 -1.24 -5.81
C ALA A 147 6.07 -1.68 -7.13
N ARG A 148 4.77 -1.98 -7.09
CA ARG A 148 4.00 -2.52 -8.22
C ARG A 148 3.16 -1.49 -8.95
N ILE A 149 3.22 -0.23 -8.58
CA ILE A 149 2.47 0.85 -9.27
C ILE A 149 2.71 0.77 -10.78
N LYS A 150 1.61 0.85 -11.52
CA LYS A 150 1.61 0.96 -12.98
C LYS A 150 1.10 2.34 -13.39
N ASN A 151 1.88 3.03 -14.19
CA ASN A 151 1.47 4.27 -14.84
C ASN A 151 1.28 3.97 -16.34
N THR A 152 0.02 3.79 -16.77
CA THR A 152 -0.27 3.42 -18.15
C THR A 152 -1.72 3.68 -18.52
N LYS A 153 -1.96 4.14 -19.75
CA LYS A 153 -3.30 4.24 -20.35
C LYS A 153 -3.70 2.93 -21.03
N VAL A 154 -2.72 2.08 -21.37
CA VAL A 154 -2.96 0.81 -22.08
C VAL A 154 -3.51 -0.20 -21.07
N PHE A 155 -4.62 -0.86 -21.44
CA PHE A 155 -5.32 -1.82 -20.57
C PHE A 155 -5.72 -1.26 -19.19
N SER A 156 -5.98 0.04 -19.10
CA SER A 156 -6.33 0.71 -17.83
C SER A 156 -7.50 0.01 -17.11
N PHE A 157 -8.55 -0.39 -17.85
CA PHE A 157 -9.68 -1.13 -17.28
C PHE A 157 -9.28 -2.45 -16.60
N TYR A 158 -8.28 -3.16 -17.15
CA TYR A 158 -7.79 -4.42 -16.58
C TYR A 158 -7.07 -4.20 -15.26
N TYR A 159 -6.22 -3.18 -15.20
CA TYR A 159 -5.48 -2.83 -13.97
C TYR A 159 -6.41 -2.27 -12.90
N GLN A 160 -7.39 -1.43 -13.29
CA GLN A 160 -8.46 -0.96 -12.42
C GLN A 160 -9.23 -2.12 -11.77
N VAL A 161 -9.72 -3.06 -12.58
CA VAL A 161 -10.43 -4.24 -12.08
C VAL A 161 -9.54 -5.11 -11.20
N LYS A 162 -8.23 -5.18 -11.47
CA LYS A 162 -7.31 -5.92 -10.62
C LYS A 162 -7.16 -5.29 -9.24
N ASP A 163 -7.01 -3.96 -9.16
CA ASP A 163 -6.94 -3.25 -7.88
C ASP A 163 -8.23 -3.42 -7.07
N LEU A 164 -9.39 -3.23 -7.72
CA LEU A 164 -10.68 -3.45 -7.09
C LEU A 164 -10.87 -4.91 -6.62
N ALA A 165 -10.34 -5.88 -7.36
CA ALA A 165 -10.45 -7.28 -6.97
C ALA A 165 -9.56 -7.65 -5.77
N GLN A 166 -8.34 -7.10 -5.71
CA GLN A 166 -7.47 -7.27 -4.55
C GLN A 166 -8.09 -6.63 -3.31
N LEU A 167 -8.64 -5.43 -3.47
CA LEU A 167 -9.33 -4.73 -2.40
C LEU A 167 -10.57 -5.51 -1.94
N GLY A 168 -11.43 -5.95 -2.87
CA GLY A 168 -12.62 -6.75 -2.54
C GLY A 168 -12.30 -8.02 -1.79
N TYR A 169 -11.26 -8.76 -2.24
CA TYR A 169 -10.77 -9.92 -1.51
C TYR A 169 -10.25 -9.54 -0.11
N SER A 170 -9.52 -8.44 0.03
CA SER A 170 -8.99 -8.02 1.33
C SER A 170 -10.08 -7.59 2.32
N PHE A 171 -11.20 -7.04 1.85
CA PHE A 171 -12.37 -6.82 2.69
C PHE A 171 -12.89 -8.13 3.27
N GLU A 172 -13.05 -9.17 2.45
CA GLU A 172 -13.47 -10.51 2.91
C GLU A 172 -12.45 -11.11 3.89
N GLU A 173 -11.17 -11.05 3.57
CA GLU A 173 -10.11 -11.66 4.36
C GLU A 173 -9.98 -11.01 5.75
N TYR A 174 -10.01 -9.68 5.83
CA TYR A 174 -9.81 -8.96 7.08
C TYR A 174 -11.09 -8.78 7.91
N LEU A 175 -12.26 -8.67 7.29
CA LEU A 175 -13.50 -8.30 7.95
C LEU A 175 -14.52 -9.45 8.02
N GLY A 176 -14.21 -10.60 7.42
CA GLY A 176 -15.10 -11.77 7.44
C GLY A 176 -16.48 -11.46 6.85
N GLU A 177 -17.54 -11.77 7.57
CA GLU A 177 -18.93 -11.61 7.12
C GLU A 177 -19.33 -10.17 6.79
N LYS A 178 -18.73 -9.16 7.44
CA LYS A 178 -18.97 -7.74 7.13
C LYS A 178 -18.31 -7.31 5.80
N GLY A 179 -17.27 -8.01 5.38
CA GLY A 179 -16.42 -7.63 4.24
C GLY A 179 -17.16 -7.39 2.94
N PRO A 180 -18.03 -8.29 2.47
CA PRO A 180 -18.79 -8.08 1.23
C PRO A 180 -19.71 -6.85 1.27
N HIS A 181 -20.34 -6.57 2.41
CA HIS A 181 -21.17 -5.38 2.58
C HIS A 181 -20.36 -4.09 2.50
N TYR A 182 -19.23 -4.02 3.22
CA TYR A 182 -18.34 -2.86 3.20
C TYR A 182 -17.74 -2.62 1.81
N PHE A 183 -17.37 -3.69 1.11
CA PHE A 183 -16.90 -3.57 -0.26
C PHE A 183 -17.97 -3.05 -1.23
N GLN A 184 -19.24 -3.46 -1.06
CA GLN A 184 -20.34 -2.91 -1.85
C GLN A 184 -20.56 -1.41 -1.59
N ASN A 185 -20.49 -0.97 -0.32
CA ASN A 185 -20.59 0.44 0.04
C ASN A 185 -19.41 1.25 -0.53
N PHE A 186 -18.19 0.72 -0.43
CA PHE A 186 -17.03 1.29 -1.10
C PHE A 186 -17.25 1.45 -2.61
N LEU A 187 -17.74 0.40 -3.30
CA LEU A 187 -17.98 0.45 -4.75
C LEU A 187 -19.03 1.53 -5.13
N LYS A 188 -20.05 1.77 -4.32
CA LYS A 188 -21.00 2.86 -4.57
C LYS A 188 -20.30 4.22 -4.59
N PHE A 189 -19.54 4.54 -3.55
CA PHE A 189 -18.76 5.80 -3.48
C PHE A 189 -17.72 5.88 -4.60
N TYR A 190 -17.09 4.77 -4.96
CA TYR A 190 -16.12 4.72 -6.03
C TYR A 190 -16.77 4.97 -7.41
N GLU A 191 -17.91 4.32 -7.72
CA GLU A 191 -18.66 4.50 -8.96
C GLU A 191 -19.25 5.92 -9.09
N GLU A 192 -19.61 6.58 -8.00
CA GLU A 192 -20.03 7.99 -8.00
C GLU A 192 -18.91 8.91 -8.48
N LEU A 193 -17.66 8.60 -8.17
CA LEU A 193 -16.51 9.41 -8.52
C LEU A 193 -15.92 9.10 -9.90
N THR A 194 -15.91 7.83 -10.30
CA THR A 194 -15.19 7.37 -11.50
C THR A 194 -16.10 7.00 -12.65
N GLY A 195 -17.40 6.95 -12.41
CA GLY A 195 -18.40 6.39 -13.31
C GLY A 195 -18.67 4.90 -13.02
N ARG A 196 -19.84 4.45 -13.44
CA ARG A 196 -20.29 3.07 -13.22
C ARG A 196 -19.40 2.07 -13.95
N LEU A 197 -19.04 0.99 -13.26
CA LEU A 197 -18.38 -0.13 -13.88
C LEU A 197 -19.27 -0.78 -14.93
N SER A 198 -18.73 -1.05 -16.12
CA SER A 198 -19.44 -1.75 -17.18
C SER A 198 -19.79 -3.18 -16.75
N PRO A 199 -20.79 -3.82 -17.39
CA PRO A 199 -21.14 -5.21 -17.12
C PRO A 199 -19.94 -6.16 -17.23
N LEU A 200 -19.07 -5.96 -18.21
CA LEU A 200 -17.84 -6.75 -18.40
C LEU A 200 -16.87 -6.56 -17.22
N GLN A 201 -16.67 -5.33 -16.77
CA GLN A 201 -15.82 -5.06 -15.59
C GLN A 201 -16.37 -5.73 -14.33
N LYS A 202 -17.69 -5.72 -14.12
CA LYS A 202 -18.34 -6.39 -12.99
C LYS A 202 -18.16 -7.92 -13.02
N ILE A 203 -18.27 -8.54 -14.19
CA ILE A 203 -18.02 -9.97 -14.37
C ILE A 203 -16.54 -10.29 -14.07
N LEU A 204 -15.62 -9.53 -14.67
CA LEU A 204 -14.18 -9.71 -14.45
C LEU A 204 -13.79 -9.49 -12.98
N LEU A 205 -14.42 -8.53 -12.30
CA LEU A 205 -14.19 -8.25 -10.87
C LEU A 205 -14.54 -9.47 -10.02
N LYS A 206 -15.75 -10.02 -10.19
CA LYS A 206 -16.19 -11.23 -9.48
C LYS A 206 -15.24 -12.42 -9.75
N PHE A 207 -14.88 -12.64 -11.01
CA PHE A 207 -13.97 -13.71 -11.39
C PHE A 207 -12.58 -13.55 -10.74
N LYS A 208 -12.03 -12.33 -10.76
CA LYS A 208 -10.71 -12.06 -10.15
C LYS A 208 -10.72 -12.22 -8.63
N ILE A 209 -11.77 -11.77 -7.93
CA ILE A 209 -11.92 -11.98 -6.48
C ILE A 209 -11.91 -13.48 -6.18
N SER A 210 -12.73 -14.27 -6.89
CA SER A 210 -12.79 -15.72 -6.72
C SER A 210 -11.44 -16.39 -7.00
N ARG A 211 -10.72 -15.94 -8.04
CA ARG A 211 -9.38 -16.45 -8.35
C ARG A 211 -8.36 -16.14 -7.27
N ILE A 212 -8.39 -14.93 -6.68
CA ILE A 212 -7.50 -14.56 -5.57
C ILE A 212 -7.80 -15.47 -4.37
N ARG A 213 -9.08 -15.59 -3.99
CA ARG A 213 -9.55 -16.45 -2.90
C ARG A 213 -9.05 -17.88 -3.07
N PHE A 214 -9.27 -18.48 -4.24
CA PHE A 214 -8.83 -19.85 -4.55
C PHE A 214 -7.31 -20.03 -4.39
N ARG A 215 -6.52 -19.08 -4.94
CA ARG A 215 -5.06 -19.12 -4.83
C ARG A 215 -4.57 -19.00 -3.39
N THR A 216 -5.20 -18.13 -2.61
CA THR A 216 -4.84 -17.95 -1.19
C THR A 216 -5.16 -19.19 -0.38
N LEU A 217 -6.37 -19.78 -0.56
CA LEU A 217 -6.74 -21.02 0.09
C LEU A 217 -5.79 -22.17 -0.27
N LYS A 218 -5.45 -22.31 -1.56
CA LYS A 218 -4.49 -23.32 -2.00
C LYS A 218 -3.13 -23.15 -1.30
N ARG A 219 -2.59 -21.93 -1.21
CA ARG A 219 -1.32 -21.66 -0.53
C ARG A 219 -1.39 -21.96 0.96
N LYS A 220 -2.50 -21.58 1.64
CA LYS A 220 -2.72 -21.90 3.05
C LYS A 220 -2.72 -23.42 3.29
N ASN A 221 -3.40 -24.18 2.44
CA ASN A 221 -3.46 -25.63 2.54
C ASN A 221 -2.09 -26.31 2.25
N GLU A 222 -1.25 -25.68 1.41
CA GLU A 222 0.11 -26.15 1.11
C GLU A 222 1.17 -25.67 2.14
N GLY A 223 0.76 -24.94 3.22
CA GLY A 223 1.68 -24.38 4.21
C GLY A 223 2.65 -23.34 3.66
N LYS A 224 2.37 -22.77 2.48
CA LYS A 224 3.22 -21.78 1.84
C LYS A 224 2.91 -20.37 2.37
N PRO A 225 3.92 -19.49 2.56
CA PRO A 225 3.69 -18.11 2.97
C PRO A 225 2.84 -17.36 1.92
N LEU A 226 1.99 -16.47 2.44
CA LEU A 226 1.12 -15.59 1.65
C LEU A 226 1.91 -14.43 1.06
#